data_a9dd9b992b9b15fb4ecf3234ad725818
#
_entry.id   a9dd9b992b9b15fb4ecf3234ad725818
#
_cell.length_a   1.000
_cell.length_b   1.000
_cell.length_c   1.000
_cell.angle_alpha   90.00
_cell.angle_beta   90.00
_cell.angle_gamma   90.00
#
_symmetry.space_group_name_H-M   'P 1'
#
loop_
_entity.id
_entity.type
_entity.pdbx_description
1 polymer ?
#
loop_
_entity_poly.entity_id
_entity_poly.type
_entity_poly.pdbx_seq_one_letter_code
_entity_poly.pdbx_strand_id
1 'polypeptide(L)'
;MKAIILEKPERFTAADIDEPAQPAPGEALVEVHRVGICGTDVSGYLGKMPFYTYPVIPGHELGVTVLELGAGVENVQPGDRCSIEPYMNCGECYACRKGATNCCESLEVIGVHKDGGMRERFVLPAHKLHPSEKLTMEQLALVETLAIGCNC
;
A
#
# COMPACT_ATOMS: atom_id res chain seq x y z
N MET A 1 -1.62 -14.73 10.13
CA MET A 1 -2.12 -13.35 10.42
C MET A 1 -3.53 -13.13 9.88
N LYS A 2 -4.26 -12.12 10.39
CA LYS A 2 -5.61 -11.80 9.92
C LYS A 2 -5.59 -10.90 8.68
N ALA A 3 -6.54 -11.11 7.77
CA ALA A 3 -6.78 -10.25 6.62
C ALA A 3 -8.27 -10.14 6.30
N ILE A 4 -8.63 -9.06 5.60
CA ILE A 4 -9.96 -8.88 5.00
C ILE A 4 -9.80 -9.00 3.49
N ILE A 5 -10.46 -9.97 2.89
CA ILE A 5 -10.38 -10.27 1.46
C ILE A 5 -11.69 -9.85 0.80
N LEU A 6 -11.61 -9.07 -0.26
CA LEU A 6 -12.72 -8.85 -1.18
C LEU A 6 -12.70 -9.96 -2.24
N GLU A 7 -13.48 -11.02 -2.01
CA GLU A 7 -13.48 -12.22 -2.86
C GLU A 7 -14.09 -11.97 -4.24
N LYS A 8 -15.12 -11.16 -4.27
CA LYS A 8 -15.87 -10.73 -5.46
C LYS A 8 -16.73 -9.53 -5.07
N PRO A 9 -17.37 -8.84 -6.03
CA PRO A 9 -18.31 -7.77 -5.71
C PRO A 9 -19.29 -8.15 -4.60
N GLU A 10 -19.48 -7.23 -3.67
CA GLU A 10 -20.38 -7.28 -2.51
C GLU A 10 -20.04 -8.39 -1.48
N ARG A 11 -18.82 -8.98 -1.53
CA ARG A 11 -18.44 -10.05 -0.61
C ARG A 11 -17.06 -9.89 -0.01
N PHE A 12 -17.02 -9.40 1.23
CA PHE A 12 -15.86 -9.47 2.10
C PHE A 12 -15.82 -10.74 2.93
N THR A 13 -14.63 -11.28 3.15
CA THR A 13 -14.37 -12.41 4.05
C THR A 13 -13.19 -12.09 4.94
N ALA A 14 -13.33 -12.29 6.25
CA ALA A 14 -12.20 -12.31 7.17
C ALA A 14 -11.52 -13.68 7.08
N ALA A 15 -10.22 -13.70 6.89
CA ALA A 15 -9.44 -14.93 6.73
C ALA A 15 -8.16 -14.92 7.55
N ASP A 16 -7.69 -16.10 7.89
CA ASP A 16 -6.32 -16.31 8.34
C ASP A 16 -5.46 -16.61 7.11
N ILE A 17 -4.41 -15.84 6.93
CA ILE A 17 -3.44 -16.00 5.83
C ILE A 17 -2.03 -16.21 6.41
N ASP A 18 -1.12 -16.71 5.60
CA ASP A 18 0.27 -16.89 5.99
C ASP A 18 0.94 -15.57 6.36
N GLU A 19 1.95 -15.64 7.24
CA GLU A 19 2.81 -14.50 7.52
C GLU A 19 3.59 -14.12 6.26
N PRO A 20 3.90 -12.82 6.06
CA PRO A 20 4.73 -12.40 4.94
C PRO A 20 6.13 -13.00 5.04
N ALA A 21 6.76 -13.22 3.90
CA ALA A 21 8.17 -13.62 3.85
C ALA A 21 9.06 -12.50 4.44
N GLN A 22 10.31 -12.86 4.76
CA GLN A 22 11.33 -11.88 5.12
C GLN A 22 11.55 -10.88 3.99
N PRO A 23 11.77 -9.57 4.29
CA PRO A 23 11.96 -8.55 3.26
C PRO A 23 13.25 -8.83 2.46
N ALA A 24 13.12 -8.81 1.13
CA ALA A 24 14.24 -8.89 0.20
C ALA A 24 15.08 -7.58 0.21
N PRO A 25 16.28 -7.55 -0.40
CA PRO A 25 17.05 -6.32 -0.53
C PRO A 25 16.21 -5.18 -1.12
N GLY A 26 16.23 -4.01 -0.46
CA GLY A 26 15.44 -2.83 -0.84
C GLY A 26 13.98 -2.83 -0.37
N GLU A 27 13.53 -3.87 0.33
CA GLU A 27 12.18 -3.97 0.88
C GLU A 27 12.14 -3.76 2.39
N ALA A 28 10.95 -3.51 2.92
CA ALA A 28 10.67 -3.43 4.35
C ALA A 28 9.41 -4.22 4.69
N LEU A 29 9.43 -4.90 5.84
CA LEU A 29 8.26 -5.48 6.49
C LEU A 29 7.62 -4.41 7.36
N VAL A 30 6.31 -4.21 7.21
CA VAL A 30 5.56 -3.23 7.99
C VAL A 30 4.37 -3.86 8.70
N GLU A 31 4.00 -3.28 9.85
CA GLU A 31 2.77 -3.53 10.58
C GLU A 31 1.76 -2.43 10.30
N VAL A 32 0.53 -2.82 9.96
CA VAL A 32 -0.55 -1.88 9.63
C VAL A 32 -1.34 -1.53 10.89
N HIS A 33 -1.46 -0.24 11.18
CA HIS A 33 -2.21 0.25 12.34
C HIS A 33 -3.51 0.94 11.95
N ARG A 34 -3.54 1.62 10.80
CA ARG A 34 -4.72 2.33 10.29
C ARG A 34 -4.85 2.13 8.79
N VAL A 35 -6.09 1.94 8.38
CA VAL A 35 -6.48 1.83 6.97
C VAL A 35 -7.60 2.82 6.72
N GLY A 36 -7.42 3.72 5.77
CA GLY A 36 -8.48 4.55 5.22
C GLY A 36 -9.34 3.76 4.23
N ILE A 37 -10.59 4.16 4.09
CA ILE A 37 -11.53 3.60 3.11
C ILE A 37 -11.74 4.61 2.00
N CYS A 38 -11.15 4.35 0.85
CA CYS A 38 -11.24 5.18 -0.34
C CYS A 38 -12.56 4.95 -1.11
N GLY A 39 -12.98 5.93 -1.90
CA GLY A 39 -14.06 5.75 -2.88
C GLY A 39 -13.77 4.64 -3.90
N THR A 40 -12.50 4.37 -4.17
CA THR A 40 -12.03 3.25 -4.99
C THR A 40 -12.38 1.90 -4.36
N ASP A 41 -12.21 1.74 -3.04
CA ASP A 41 -12.58 0.50 -2.32
C ASP A 41 -14.09 0.28 -2.36
N VAL A 42 -14.89 1.35 -2.19
CA VAL A 42 -16.36 1.29 -2.32
C VAL A 42 -16.75 0.89 -3.74
N SER A 43 -16.11 1.47 -4.76
CA SER A 43 -16.40 1.14 -6.16
C SER A 43 -15.97 -0.29 -6.51
N GLY A 44 -14.85 -0.75 -5.95
CA GLY A 44 -14.40 -2.15 -6.04
C GLY A 44 -15.40 -3.09 -5.38
N TYR A 45 -15.84 -2.78 -4.15
CA TYR A 45 -16.88 -3.56 -3.48
C TYR A 45 -18.15 -3.69 -4.32
N LEU A 46 -18.60 -2.60 -4.95
CA LEU A 46 -19.79 -2.60 -5.79
C LEU A 46 -19.58 -3.22 -7.19
N GLY A 47 -18.39 -3.69 -7.52
CA GLY A 47 -18.08 -4.22 -8.86
C GLY A 47 -18.11 -3.17 -9.97
N LYS A 48 -17.99 -1.88 -9.64
CA LYS A 48 -18.06 -0.75 -10.58
C LYS A 48 -16.69 -0.24 -11.02
N MET A 49 -15.60 -0.78 -10.44
CA MET A 49 -14.23 -0.39 -10.76
C MET A 49 -13.62 -1.37 -11.77
N PRO A 50 -13.39 -0.96 -13.03
CA PRO A 50 -12.96 -1.89 -14.08
C PRO A 50 -11.54 -2.44 -13.88
N PHE A 51 -10.73 -1.77 -13.05
CA PHE A 51 -9.34 -2.15 -12.79
C PHE A 51 -9.15 -3.02 -11.55
N TYR A 52 -10.22 -3.30 -10.82
CA TYR A 52 -10.16 -4.12 -9.62
C TYR A 52 -10.03 -5.60 -9.98
N THR A 53 -9.04 -6.27 -9.42
CA THR A 53 -8.88 -7.73 -9.52
C THR A 53 -9.52 -8.42 -8.31
N TYR A 54 -10.09 -9.59 -8.50
CA TYR A 54 -10.69 -10.39 -7.43
C TYR A 54 -10.15 -11.82 -7.47
N PRO A 55 -9.87 -12.49 -6.33
CA PRO A 55 -9.90 -11.91 -4.98
C PRO A 55 -8.72 -10.95 -4.75
N VAL A 56 -8.88 -10.00 -3.83
CA VAL A 56 -7.80 -9.07 -3.43
C VAL A 56 -7.98 -8.66 -1.98
N ILE A 57 -6.89 -8.35 -1.28
CA ILE A 57 -6.90 -7.64 0.00
C ILE A 57 -6.89 -6.15 -0.29
N PRO A 58 -7.95 -5.38 0.02
CA PRO A 58 -8.00 -3.95 -0.26
C PRO A 58 -7.12 -3.14 0.69
N GLY A 59 -7.18 -1.80 0.56
CA GLY A 59 -6.54 -0.83 1.45
C GLY A 59 -5.21 -0.31 0.92
N HIS A 60 -5.17 0.99 0.65
CA HIS A 60 -4.02 1.72 0.10
C HIS A 60 -3.76 3.04 0.82
N GLU A 61 -4.66 3.51 1.67
CA GLU A 61 -4.48 4.67 2.55
C GLU A 61 -4.04 4.17 3.92
N LEU A 62 -2.72 4.13 4.21
CA LEU A 62 -2.19 3.36 5.32
C LEU A 62 -1.29 4.18 6.26
N GLY A 63 -1.50 3.97 7.57
CA GLY A 63 -0.56 4.32 8.62
C GLY A 63 0.10 3.05 9.17
N VAL A 64 1.42 2.96 9.03
CA VAL A 64 2.18 1.73 9.30
C VAL A 64 3.40 2.00 10.21
N THR A 65 3.92 0.95 10.83
CA THR A 65 5.22 0.95 11.51
C THR A 65 6.17 -0.03 10.81
N VAL A 66 7.40 0.39 10.57
CA VAL A 66 8.47 -0.47 10.03
C VAL A 66 8.88 -1.48 11.10
N LEU A 67 8.88 -2.78 10.76
CA LEU A 67 9.30 -3.86 11.65
C LEU A 67 10.73 -4.33 11.30
N GLU A 68 10.97 -4.66 10.04
CA GLU A 68 12.22 -5.24 9.56
C GLU A 68 12.61 -4.65 8.20
N LEU A 69 13.90 -4.67 7.90
CA LEU A 69 14.45 -4.13 6.66
C LEU A 69 15.26 -5.17 5.91
N GLY A 70 15.08 -5.22 4.61
CA GLY A 70 16.00 -5.91 3.71
C GLY A 70 17.32 -5.15 3.54
N ALA A 71 18.31 -5.81 2.99
CA ALA A 71 19.62 -5.21 2.78
C ALA A 71 19.54 -3.97 1.86
N GLY A 72 20.37 -2.95 2.15
CA GLY A 72 20.48 -1.73 1.33
C GLY A 72 19.37 -0.70 1.53
N VAL A 73 18.48 -0.86 2.51
CA VAL A 73 17.49 0.17 2.88
C VAL A 73 18.15 1.22 3.78
N GLU A 74 18.06 2.50 3.40
CA GLU A 74 18.67 3.62 4.12
C GLU A 74 17.68 4.75 4.47
N ASN A 75 16.50 4.75 3.86
CA ASN A 75 15.51 5.84 3.99
C ASN A 75 14.59 5.72 5.20
N VAL A 76 14.55 4.56 5.84
CA VAL A 76 13.73 4.28 7.05
C VAL A 76 14.47 3.32 7.97
N GLN A 77 14.04 3.23 9.23
CA GLN A 77 14.58 2.32 10.23
C GLN A 77 13.44 1.59 10.98
N PRO A 78 13.71 0.44 11.59
CA PRO A 78 12.74 -0.25 12.44
C PRO A 78 12.20 0.66 13.53
N GLY A 79 10.87 0.67 13.70
CA GLY A 79 10.16 1.56 14.62
C GLY A 79 9.65 2.85 13.99
N ASP A 80 10.09 3.21 12.79
CA ASP A 80 9.57 4.39 12.08
C ASP A 80 8.09 4.24 11.76
N ARG A 81 7.33 5.31 12.02
CA ARG A 81 5.93 5.44 11.63
C ARG A 81 5.84 6.10 10.27
N CYS A 82 5.18 5.44 9.31
CA CYS A 82 5.17 5.86 7.93
C CYS A 82 3.75 5.93 7.36
N SER A 83 3.56 6.83 6.42
CA SER A 83 2.58 6.71 5.35
C SER A 83 3.19 5.87 4.23
N ILE A 84 2.38 5.35 3.32
CA ILE A 84 2.85 4.65 2.14
C ILE A 84 2.48 5.39 0.85
N GLU A 85 3.31 5.25 -0.19
CA GLU A 85 2.93 5.54 -1.57
C GLU A 85 2.46 4.23 -2.23
N PRO A 86 1.16 4.08 -2.53
CA PRO A 86 0.62 2.79 -2.98
C PRO A 86 0.90 2.48 -4.46
N TYR A 87 1.52 3.38 -5.19
CA TYR A 87 1.74 3.32 -6.63
C TYR A 87 3.05 2.61 -6.97
N MET A 88 2.96 1.34 -7.38
CA MET A 88 4.10 0.50 -7.75
C MET A 88 4.46 0.71 -9.22
N ASN A 89 5.39 1.61 -9.48
CA ASN A 89 5.89 1.91 -10.82
C ASN A 89 7.12 1.04 -11.17
N CYS A 90 7.32 0.74 -12.46
CA CYS A 90 8.39 -0.17 -12.92
C CYS A 90 9.80 0.44 -12.85
N GLY A 91 9.95 1.76 -12.80
CA GLY A 91 11.24 2.45 -12.78
C GLY A 91 11.96 2.56 -14.14
N GLU A 92 11.59 1.78 -15.16
CA GLU A 92 12.35 1.63 -16.40
C GLU A 92 11.64 2.13 -17.69
N CYS A 93 10.31 2.28 -17.68
CA CYS A 93 9.58 2.80 -18.84
C CYS A 93 9.91 4.28 -19.12
N TYR A 94 9.49 4.79 -20.25
CA TYR A 94 9.76 6.17 -20.63
C TYR A 94 9.28 7.18 -19.58
N ALA A 95 8.07 7.02 -19.08
CA ALA A 95 7.48 7.91 -18.08
C ALA A 95 8.29 7.88 -16.75
N CYS A 96 8.64 6.69 -16.27
CA CYS A 96 9.46 6.54 -15.05
C CYS A 96 10.83 7.21 -15.19
N ARG A 97 11.52 7.01 -16.32
CA ARG A 97 12.83 7.66 -16.58
C ARG A 97 12.75 9.19 -16.68
N LYS A 98 11.56 9.74 -16.92
CA LYS A 98 11.29 11.20 -16.92
C LYS A 98 10.78 11.73 -15.58
N GLY A 99 10.67 10.88 -14.55
CA GLY A 99 10.15 11.25 -13.23
C GLY A 99 8.62 11.30 -13.15
N ALA A 100 7.90 11.02 -14.25
CA ALA A 100 6.44 10.96 -14.28
C ALA A 100 5.96 9.54 -13.90
N THR A 101 6.25 9.09 -12.68
CA THR A 101 5.99 7.72 -12.22
C THR A 101 4.52 7.36 -12.19
N ASN A 102 3.64 8.36 -11.99
CA ASN A 102 2.18 8.23 -12.08
C ASN A 102 1.67 7.87 -13.49
N CYS A 103 2.50 8.09 -14.53
CA CYS A 103 2.21 7.71 -15.92
C CYS A 103 2.93 6.42 -16.35
N CYS A 104 3.34 5.59 -15.38
CA CYS A 104 4.00 4.32 -15.67
C CYS A 104 3.10 3.41 -16.52
N GLU A 105 3.67 2.82 -17.59
CA GLU A 105 2.94 1.92 -18.51
C GLU A 105 2.44 0.63 -17.82
N SER A 106 3.13 0.19 -16.78
CA SER A 106 2.80 -0.98 -15.96
C SER A 106 2.55 -0.60 -14.49
N LEU A 107 1.82 0.49 -14.27
CA LEU A 107 1.49 0.95 -12.93
C LEU A 107 0.54 -0.04 -12.25
N GLU A 108 0.93 -0.52 -11.08
CA GLU A 108 0.07 -1.29 -10.21
C GLU A 108 -0.17 -0.52 -8.90
N VAL A 109 -1.36 -0.65 -8.35
CA VAL A 109 -1.75 -0.01 -7.08
C VAL A 109 -2.04 -1.11 -6.07
N ILE A 110 -1.34 -1.08 -4.92
CA ILE A 110 -1.65 -2.01 -3.83
C ILE A 110 -3.07 -1.75 -3.31
N GLY A 111 -3.78 -2.82 -2.96
CA GLY A 111 -5.19 -2.75 -2.57
C GLY A 111 -6.18 -2.67 -3.75
N VAL A 112 -5.67 -2.64 -5.00
CA VAL A 112 -6.49 -2.58 -6.23
C VAL A 112 -6.06 -3.67 -7.23
N HIS A 113 -4.80 -3.62 -7.68
CA HIS A 113 -4.21 -4.58 -8.61
C HIS A 113 -3.47 -5.71 -7.89
N LYS A 114 -2.95 -5.41 -6.70
CA LYS A 114 -2.24 -6.31 -5.79
C LYS A 114 -2.81 -6.20 -4.39
N ASP A 115 -2.54 -7.18 -3.54
CA ASP A 115 -2.95 -7.19 -2.16
C ASP A 115 -2.45 -5.96 -1.38
N GLY A 116 -3.38 -5.29 -0.72
CA GLY A 116 -3.17 -4.08 0.06
C GLY A 116 -3.05 -4.30 1.56
N GLY A 117 -3.36 -3.25 2.32
CA GLY A 117 -3.10 -3.15 3.74
C GLY A 117 -4.23 -3.58 4.67
N MET A 118 -5.35 -4.12 4.19
CA MET A 118 -6.37 -4.70 5.09
C MET A 118 -5.93 -6.06 5.63
N ARG A 119 -4.70 -6.10 6.15
CA ARG A 119 -4.03 -7.22 6.84
C ARG A 119 -3.08 -6.69 7.89
N GLU A 120 -2.64 -7.56 8.82
CA GLU A 120 -1.81 -7.11 9.93
C GLU A 120 -0.41 -6.66 9.49
N ARG A 121 0.22 -7.38 8.56
CA ARG A 121 1.60 -7.12 8.11
C ARG A 121 1.77 -7.43 6.62
N PHE A 122 2.69 -6.73 5.96
CA PHE A 122 3.10 -7.04 4.59
C PHE A 122 4.48 -6.45 4.27
N VAL A 123 5.08 -6.94 3.18
CA VAL A 123 6.35 -6.45 2.65
C VAL A 123 6.08 -5.54 1.46
N LEU A 124 6.84 -4.43 1.37
CA LEU A 124 6.79 -3.51 0.23
C LEU A 124 8.17 -2.89 -0.02
N PRO A 125 8.42 -2.30 -1.21
CA PRO A 125 9.64 -1.56 -1.48
C PRO A 125 9.81 -0.39 -0.50
N ALA A 126 10.93 -0.33 0.21
CA ALA A 126 11.15 0.64 1.28
C ALA A 126 11.12 2.10 0.80
N HIS A 127 11.47 2.36 -0.47
CA HIS A 127 11.39 3.71 -1.04
C HIS A 127 9.95 4.25 -1.18
N LYS A 128 8.93 3.41 -0.98
CA LYS A 128 7.51 3.78 -0.93
C LYS A 128 7.04 4.16 0.48
N LEU A 129 7.94 4.15 1.47
CA LEU A 129 7.67 4.54 2.85
C LEU A 129 8.10 5.98 3.09
N HIS A 130 7.18 6.78 3.66
CA HIS A 130 7.39 8.18 4.02
C HIS A 130 7.29 8.35 5.53
N PRO A 131 8.42 8.41 6.26
CA PRO A 131 8.43 8.49 7.72
C PRO A 131 8.01 9.86 8.22
N SER A 132 7.33 9.89 9.38
CA SER A 132 7.03 11.13 10.09
C SER A 132 6.92 10.91 11.60
N GLU A 133 7.70 11.67 12.35
CA GLU A 133 7.62 11.72 13.81
C GLU A 133 6.46 12.61 14.31
N LYS A 134 5.96 13.52 13.46
CA LYS A 134 4.99 14.56 13.83
C LYS A 134 3.54 14.12 13.68
N LEU A 135 3.25 13.21 12.75
CA LEU A 135 1.89 12.81 12.44
C LEU A 135 1.43 11.64 13.32
N THR A 136 0.14 11.60 13.68
CA THR A 136 -0.47 10.42 14.29
C THR A 136 -0.67 9.32 13.24
N MET A 137 -0.96 8.08 13.66
CA MET A 137 -1.24 6.99 12.71
C MET A 137 -2.46 7.26 11.83
N GLU A 138 -3.48 7.93 12.37
CA GLU A 138 -4.67 8.36 11.62
C GLU A 138 -4.30 9.40 10.56
N GLN A 139 -3.43 10.36 10.90
CA GLN A 139 -2.96 11.37 9.96
C GLN A 139 -2.07 10.76 8.88
N LEU A 140 -1.23 9.77 9.24
CA LEU A 140 -0.40 9.03 8.26
C LEU A 140 -1.26 8.29 7.23
N ALA A 141 -2.37 7.68 7.64
CA ALA A 141 -3.31 7.05 6.72
C ALA A 141 -3.94 8.05 5.74
N LEU A 142 -4.11 9.33 6.14
CA LEU A 142 -4.70 10.39 5.31
C LEU A 142 -3.68 11.09 4.38
N VAL A 143 -2.39 10.80 4.47
CA VAL A 143 -1.36 11.45 3.65
C VAL A 143 -1.56 11.14 2.16
N GLU A 144 -1.90 9.89 1.83
CA GLU A 144 -2.17 9.51 0.44
C GLU A 144 -3.34 10.30 -0.14
N THR A 145 -4.45 10.38 0.58
CA THR A 145 -5.64 11.14 0.18
C THR A 145 -5.32 12.63 -0.06
N LEU A 146 -4.50 13.22 0.81
CA LEU A 146 -4.04 14.61 0.65
C LEU A 146 -3.14 14.75 -0.59
N ALA A 147 -2.23 13.79 -0.81
CA ALA A 147 -1.33 13.82 -1.97
C ALA A 147 -2.10 13.77 -3.30
N ILE A 148 -3.18 12.98 -3.38
CA ILE A 148 -4.08 12.98 -4.55
C ILE A 148 -4.70 14.36 -4.74
N GLY A 149 -5.21 14.98 -3.66
CA GLY A 149 -5.79 16.33 -3.74
C GLY A 149 -4.79 17.43 -4.15
N CYS A 150 -3.51 17.26 -3.84
CA CYS A 150 -2.44 18.18 -4.25
C CYS A 150 -1.98 17.98 -5.71
N ASN A 151 -2.31 16.86 -6.33
CA ASN A 151 -1.89 16.51 -7.69
C ASN A 151 -3.00 16.78 -8.74
N CYS A 152 -4.10 17.42 -8.35
CA CYS A 152 -5.23 17.78 -9.22
C CYS A 152 -5.03 19.14 -9.89
#